data_800109dd355616b4af9185a118d66131
#
_entry.id   800109dd355616b4af9185a118d66131
#
_cell.length_a   1.000
_cell.length_b   1.000
_cell.length_c   1.000
_cell.angle_alpha   90.00
_cell.angle_beta   90.00
_cell.angle_gamma   90.00
#
_symmetry.space_group_name_H-M   'P 1'
#
loop_
_entity.id
_entity.type
_entity.pdbx_description
1 polymer ?
#
loop_
_entity_poly.entity_id
_entity_poly.type
_entity_poly.pdbx_seq_one_letter_code
_entity_poly.pdbx_strand_id
1 'polypeptide(L)'
;GGGTNNTAKDGVIINSVMNSTSQASLNYNPFSSTALTGVVGALYEPLFYMNNLKDDPTKLEPLMGKSYTISDDAKTIDVTIRDGEKWSDGEPYTTEDVAYTFNLLNSNKALNTSGFAGSAKVLSDTEVRITLDKPESVNALSYLSGTMIVPKHVWEKIDDPVTYTNKDAVGSGPFTVKGGNFSPTAYTFKKNPYYWDEGKPEIDGVRYVLITGGTQASQNALTAGDVDWMSAIFPNMDDVLSGYPDIK
;
A
#
# COMPACT_ATOMS: atom_id res chain seq x y z
N GLY A 1 28.82 18.91 -24.73
CA GLY A 1 27.48 18.49 -24.38
C GLY A 1 27.55 17.17 -23.64
N GLY A 2 27.75 17.22 -22.31
CA GLY A 2 27.70 16.05 -21.48
C GLY A 2 26.27 15.69 -21.15
N GLY A 3 25.70 14.71 -21.84
CA GLY A 3 24.48 14.08 -21.41
C GLY A 3 24.80 13.28 -20.15
N THR A 4 24.37 13.75 -19.00
CA THR A 4 24.32 12.94 -17.81
C THR A 4 23.27 11.87 -18.06
N ASN A 5 23.73 10.71 -18.51
CA ASN A 5 22.90 9.52 -18.55
C ASN A 5 22.45 9.21 -17.11
N ASN A 6 21.21 9.50 -16.83
CA ASN A 6 20.55 9.19 -15.56
C ASN A 6 20.18 7.71 -15.51
N THR A 7 21.09 6.82 -15.91
CA THR A 7 20.95 5.37 -15.86
C THR A 7 21.27 4.80 -14.48
N ALA A 8 21.56 5.69 -13.50
CA ALA A 8 22.03 5.29 -12.17
C ALA A 8 20.96 4.66 -11.27
N LYS A 9 19.67 4.63 -11.70
CA LYS A 9 18.57 4.09 -10.87
C LYS A 9 18.14 2.69 -11.29
N ASP A 10 18.53 2.24 -12.50
CA ASP A 10 18.29 0.88 -12.94
C ASP A 10 19.18 -0.08 -12.13
N GLY A 11 18.56 -1.07 -11.51
CA GLY A 11 19.26 -2.02 -10.65
C GLY A 11 19.42 -1.54 -9.19
N VAL A 12 18.97 -0.35 -8.83
CA VAL A 12 19.09 0.16 -7.46
C VAL A 12 18.05 -0.48 -6.55
N ILE A 13 18.55 -1.09 -5.47
CA ILE A 13 17.73 -1.62 -4.38
C ILE A 13 18.08 -0.84 -3.12
N ILE A 14 17.08 -0.22 -2.50
CA ILE A 14 17.27 0.53 -1.26
C ILE A 14 17.01 -0.36 -0.06
N ASN A 15 17.89 -0.26 0.95
CA ASN A 15 17.74 -0.98 2.21
C ASN A 15 16.99 -0.14 3.23
N SER A 16 15.99 -0.75 3.88
CA SER A 16 15.31 -0.22 5.05
C SER A 16 15.67 -1.09 6.25
N VAL A 17 16.34 -0.50 7.24
CA VAL A 17 16.76 -1.23 8.44
C VAL A 17 15.71 -1.06 9.52
N MET A 18 15.36 -2.19 10.14
CA MET A 18 14.37 -2.23 11.22
C MET A 18 14.98 -2.88 12.46
N ASN A 19 14.77 -2.26 13.62
CA ASN A 19 15.05 -2.92 14.88
C ASN A 19 13.97 -3.94 15.17
N SER A 20 14.40 -5.16 15.52
CA SER A 20 13.48 -6.23 15.87
C SER A 20 14.04 -7.02 17.05
N THR A 21 13.16 -7.46 17.92
CA THR A 21 13.51 -8.38 19.02
C THR A 21 13.42 -9.85 18.58
N SER A 22 12.86 -10.10 17.41
CA SER A 22 12.65 -11.44 16.87
C SER A 22 12.86 -11.46 15.36
N GLN A 23 13.04 -12.67 14.81
CA GLN A 23 13.08 -12.91 13.39
C GLN A 23 11.70 -12.69 12.76
N ALA A 24 11.68 -12.38 11.46
CA ALA A 24 10.44 -12.25 10.72
C ALA A 24 9.83 -13.61 10.40
N SER A 25 8.51 -13.70 10.51
CA SER A 25 7.71 -14.77 9.94
C SER A 25 7.00 -14.23 8.70
N LEU A 26 7.00 -14.99 7.62
CA LEU A 26 6.35 -14.57 6.38
C LEU A 26 4.87 -14.32 6.62
N ASN A 27 4.44 -13.09 6.49
CA ASN A 27 3.04 -12.69 6.51
C ASN A 27 2.86 -11.44 5.64
N TYR A 28 2.32 -11.64 4.45
CA TYR A 28 2.05 -10.58 3.48
C TYR A 28 0.56 -10.26 3.36
N ASN A 29 -0.23 -10.67 4.35
CA ASN A 29 -1.65 -10.38 4.41
C ASN A 29 -1.88 -8.92 4.83
N PRO A 30 -2.41 -8.06 3.94
CA PRO A 30 -2.56 -6.63 4.25
C PRO A 30 -3.57 -6.32 5.35
N PHE A 31 -4.40 -7.29 5.72
CA PHE A 31 -5.40 -7.13 6.78
C PHE A 31 -4.92 -7.66 8.14
N SER A 32 -3.76 -8.30 8.17
CA SER A 32 -3.21 -8.85 9.41
C SER A 32 -2.48 -7.79 10.22
N SER A 33 -2.70 -7.77 11.53
CA SER A 33 -1.96 -6.90 12.46
C SER A 33 -0.47 -7.25 12.55
N THR A 34 -0.11 -8.47 12.14
CA THR A 34 1.28 -8.95 12.12
C THR A 34 1.90 -8.98 10.72
N ALA A 35 1.26 -8.32 9.76
CA ALA A 35 1.83 -8.17 8.42
C ALA A 35 3.21 -7.53 8.50
N LEU A 36 4.13 -8.01 7.69
CA LEU A 36 5.46 -7.46 7.63
C LEU A 36 5.46 -6.02 7.14
N THR A 37 6.43 -5.25 7.62
CA THR A 37 6.64 -3.87 7.15
C THR A 37 6.81 -3.83 5.64
N GLY A 38 6.12 -2.89 4.99
CA GLY A 38 6.12 -2.75 3.54
C GLY A 38 4.94 -3.42 2.85
N VAL A 39 4.24 -4.35 3.51
CA VAL A 39 3.01 -4.95 2.94
C VAL A 39 1.99 -3.86 2.65
N VAL A 40 1.72 -3.02 3.64
CA VAL A 40 0.92 -1.81 3.46
C VAL A 40 1.83 -0.70 2.95
N GLY A 41 1.53 -0.21 1.78
CA GLY A 41 2.26 0.88 1.13
C GLY A 41 3.19 0.44 0.02
N ALA A 42 3.95 -0.63 0.17
CA ALA A 42 4.81 -1.11 -0.92
C ALA A 42 4.10 -2.14 -1.80
N LEU A 43 3.42 -3.13 -1.21
CA LEU A 43 2.68 -4.16 -1.97
C LEU A 43 1.23 -3.77 -2.25
N TYR A 44 0.57 -3.13 -1.30
CA TYR A 44 -0.83 -2.76 -1.35
C TYR A 44 -1.01 -1.28 -1.06
N GLU A 45 -1.93 -0.66 -1.78
CA GLU A 45 -2.34 0.71 -1.55
C GLU A 45 -3.85 0.80 -1.32
N PRO A 46 -4.30 1.83 -0.56
CA PRO A 46 -5.71 2.20 -0.52
C PRO A 46 -6.10 2.95 -1.80
N LEU A 47 -7.34 3.35 -1.90
CA LEU A 47 -7.83 4.16 -3.04
C LEU A 47 -7.25 5.58 -3.03
N PHE A 48 -7.08 6.14 -1.84
CA PHE A 48 -6.52 7.47 -1.60
C PHE A 48 -5.56 7.41 -0.43
N TYR A 49 -4.69 8.41 -0.31
CA TYR A 49 -3.89 8.55 0.91
C TYR A 49 -4.16 9.90 1.56
N MET A 50 -3.99 9.95 2.88
CA MET A 50 -4.14 11.17 3.66
C MET A 50 -2.76 11.80 3.86
N ASN A 51 -2.58 13.02 3.36
CA ASN A 51 -1.34 13.75 3.56
C ASN A 51 -1.48 14.70 4.75
N ASN A 52 -0.98 14.27 5.90
CA ASN A 52 -1.07 15.04 7.16
C ASN A 52 -0.20 16.30 7.18
N LEU A 53 0.66 16.49 6.18
CA LEU A 53 1.52 17.68 6.04
C LEU A 53 0.88 18.80 5.22
N LYS A 54 -0.27 18.55 4.58
CA LYS A 54 -1.02 19.55 3.84
C LYS A 54 -1.87 20.40 4.78
N ASP A 55 -2.15 21.64 4.38
CA ASP A 55 -2.95 22.60 5.15
C ASP A 55 -4.40 22.14 5.37
N ASP A 56 -4.92 21.30 4.49
CA ASP A 56 -6.23 20.69 4.61
C ASP A 56 -6.12 19.18 4.86
N PRO A 57 -6.14 18.72 6.14
CA PRO A 57 -6.02 17.30 6.46
C PRO A 57 -7.25 16.48 6.05
N THR A 58 -8.35 17.12 5.62
CA THR A 58 -9.55 16.43 5.13
C THR A 58 -9.46 16.11 3.65
N LYS A 59 -8.47 16.65 2.95
CA LYS A 59 -8.28 16.44 1.53
C LYS A 59 -7.42 15.20 1.28
N LEU A 60 -8.01 14.20 0.66
CA LEU A 60 -7.31 12.99 0.25
C LEU A 60 -6.64 13.19 -1.11
N GLU A 61 -5.46 12.57 -1.25
CA GLU A 61 -4.72 12.56 -2.51
C GLU A 61 -5.02 11.28 -3.29
N PRO A 62 -5.14 11.36 -4.63
CA PRO A 62 -5.51 10.21 -5.45
C PRO A 62 -4.40 9.16 -5.54
N LEU A 63 -4.81 7.88 -5.49
CA LEU A 63 -4.03 6.72 -5.90
C LEU A 63 -4.80 6.02 -7.02
N MET A 64 -5.26 4.77 -6.84
CA MET A 64 -6.16 4.16 -7.82
C MET A 64 -7.54 4.83 -7.84
N GLY A 65 -7.98 5.39 -6.73
CA GLY A 65 -9.10 6.33 -6.71
C GLY A 65 -8.69 7.64 -7.35
N LYS A 66 -9.50 8.15 -8.27
CA LYS A 66 -9.30 9.46 -8.90
C LYS A 66 -10.03 10.57 -8.16
N SER A 67 -11.27 10.30 -7.78
CA SER A 67 -12.15 11.26 -7.11
C SER A 67 -13.20 10.52 -6.30
N TYR A 68 -13.79 11.23 -5.36
CA TYR A 68 -14.88 10.72 -4.55
C TYR A 68 -15.87 11.83 -4.19
N THR A 69 -17.10 11.44 -3.92
CA THR A 69 -18.13 12.31 -3.37
C THR A 69 -18.80 11.62 -2.19
N ILE A 70 -19.09 12.40 -1.15
CA ILE A 70 -19.84 11.93 0.02
C ILE A 70 -21.21 12.59 -0.03
N SER A 71 -22.28 11.78 0.11
CA SER A 71 -23.64 12.29 0.12
C SER A 71 -23.90 13.20 1.32
N ASP A 72 -24.90 14.08 1.21
CA ASP A 72 -25.25 15.04 2.25
C ASP A 72 -25.60 14.38 3.60
N ASP A 73 -26.20 13.18 3.55
CA ASP A 73 -26.51 12.38 4.73
C ASP A 73 -25.32 11.57 5.27
N ALA A 74 -24.16 11.67 4.63
CA ALA A 74 -22.94 10.96 5.00
C ALA A 74 -23.04 9.43 5.03
N LYS A 75 -23.97 8.86 4.27
CA LYS A 75 -24.19 7.40 4.18
C LYS A 75 -23.63 6.78 2.91
N THR A 76 -23.38 7.57 1.88
CA THR A 76 -22.98 7.07 0.57
C THR A 76 -21.69 7.74 0.12
N ILE A 77 -20.73 6.94 -0.32
CA ILE A 77 -19.48 7.41 -0.89
C ILE A 77 -19.40 6.85 -2.32
N ASP A 78 -19.39 7.73 -3.32
CA ASP A 78 -19.18 7.33 -4.71
C ASP A 78 -17.73 7.61 -5.08
N VAL A 79 -17.04 6.58 -5.55
CA VAL A 79 -15.62 6.62 -5.90
C VAL A 79 -15.47 6.35 -7.39
N THR A 80 -14.73 7.22 -8.06
CA THR A 80 -14.27 7.00 -9.44
C THR A 80 -12.83 6.51 -9.40
N ILE A 81 -12.56 5.40 -10.07
CA ILE A 81 -11.22 4.83 -10.17
C ILE A 81 -10.60 5.04 -11.55
N ARG A 82 -9.29 4.86 -11.64
CA ARG A 82 -8.56 4.84 -12.91
C ARG A 82 -9.01 3.64 -13.73
N ASP A 83 -9.07 3.81 -15.04
CA ASP A 83 -9.47 2.76 -15.99
C ASP A 83 -8.24 2.18 -16.68
N GLY A 84 -8.30 0.89 -17.03
CA GLY A 84 -7.23 0.23 -17.77
C GLY A 84 -6.00 -0.15 -16.97
N GLU A 85 -6.03 0.00 -15.64
CA GLU A 85 -4.92 -0.35 -14.77
C GLU A 85 -4.93 -1.85 -14.41
N LYS A 86 -3.79 -2.34 -13.93
CA LYS A 86 -3.58 -3.78 -13.69
C LYS A 86 -3.03 -4.03 -12.29
N TRP A 87 -3.32 -5.22 -11.80
CA TRP A 87 -2.64 -5.80 -10.65
C TRP A 87 -1.20 -6.22 -11.01
N SER A 88 -0.39 -6.52 -9.99
CA SER A 88 1.00 -6.92 -10.18
C SER A 88 1.17 -8.24 -10.95
N ASP A 89 0.13 -9.03 -11.10
CA ASP A 89 0.11 -10.25 -11.93
C ASP A 89 -0.33 -9.98 -13.38
N GLY A 90 -0.62 -8.74 -13.74
CA GLY A 90 -1.06 -8.34 -15.08
C GLY A 90 -2.56 -8.45 -15.32
N GLU A 91 -3.33 -8.95 -14.36
CA GLU A 91 -4.78 -9.00 -14.46
C GLU A 91 -5.42 -7.62 -14.25
N PRO A 92 -6.58 -7.32 -14.87
CA PRO A 92 -7.19 -6.00 -14.72
C PRO A 92 -7.60 -5.69 -13.28
N TYR A 93 -7.27 -4.47 -12.84
CA TYR A 93 -7.82 -3.88 -11.61
C TYR A 93 -9.13 -3.18 -11.98
N THR A 94 -10.23 -3.62 -11.39
CA THR A 94 -11.56 -3.13 -11.75
C THR A 94 -12.36 -2.67 -10.52
N THR A 95 -13.49 -2.03 -10.78
CA THR A 95 -14.45 -1.65 -9.73
C THR A 95 -14.97 -2.85 -8.94
N GLU A 96 -14.97 -4.05 -9.53
CA GLU A 96 -15.33 -5.27 -8.81
C GLU A 96 -14.36 -5.62 -7.70
N ASP A 97 -13.06 -5.34 -7.86
CA ASP A 97 -12.05 -5.54 -6.82
C ASP A 97 -12.30 -4.63 -5.62
N VAL A 98 -12.66 -3.39 -5.89
CA VAL A 98 -12.99 -2.42 -4.84
C VAL A 98 -14.22 -2.85 -4.06
N ALA A 99 -15.31 -3.14 -4.76
CA ALA A 99 -16.55 -3.60 -4.12
C ALA A 99 -16.34 -4.89 -3.34
N TYR A 100 -15.61 -5.85 -3.92
CA TYR A 100 -15.27 -7.11 -3.26
C TYR A 100 -14.54 -6.88 -1.94
N THR A 101 -13.54 -5.99 -1.93
CA THR A 101 -12.74 -5.73 -0.75
C THR A 101 -13.61 -5.23 0.42
N PHE A 102 -14.44 -4.22 0.19
CA PHE A 102 -15.31 -3.69 1.25
C PHE A 102 -16.34 -4.73 1.73
N ASN A 103 -16.92 -5.49 0.82
CA ASN A 103 -17.88 -6.54 1.17
C ASN A 103 -17.21 -7.69 1.94
N LEU A 104 -15.98 -8.06 1.59
CA LEU A 104 -15.18 -9.04 2.33
C LEU A 104 -14.97 -8.58 3.78
N LEU A 105 -14.57 -7.32 3.98
CA LEU A 105 -14.34 -6.78 5.32
C LEU A 105 -15.64 -6.74 6.13
N ASN A 106 -16.74 -6.33 5.53
CA ASN A 106 -18.03 -6.30 6.23
C ASN A 106 -18.50 -7.69 6.66
N SER A 107 -18.21 -8.72 5.87
CA SER A 107 -18.61 -10.09 6.17
C SER A 107 -17.63 -10.83 7.10
N ASN A 108 -16.45 -10.25 7.37
CA ASN A 108 -15.40 -10.92 8.15
C ASN A 108 -14.78 -9.98 9.18
N LYS A 109 -15.31 -10.01 10.40
CA LYS A 109 -14.90 -9.11 11.49
C LYS A 109 -13.41 -9.23 11.85
N ALA A 110 -12.82 -10.42 11.71
CA ALA A 110 -11.42 -10.64 12.05
C ALA A 110 -10.46 -9.96 11.08
N LEU A 111 -10.88 -9.72 9.83
CA LEU A 111 -10.13 -8.92 8.86
C LEU A 111 -10.40 -7.43 8.98
N ASN A 112 -11.55 -7.07 9.50
CA ASN A 112 -12.08 -5.71 9.50
C ASN A 112 -11.64 -4.94 10.73
N THR A 113 -10.40 -4.46 10.74
CA THR A 113 -9.85 -3.68 11.86
C THR A 113 -10.30 -2.23 11.87
N SER A 114 -10.82 -1.72 10.74
CA SER A 114 -11.28 -0.33 10.61
C SER A 114 -12.68 -0.10 11.17
N GLY A 115 -13.42 -1.16 11.46
CA GLY A 115 -14.81 -1.04 11.89
C GLY A 115 -15.79 -0.69 10.78
N PHE A 116 -15.42 -0.91 9.52
CA PHE A 116 -16.31 -0.66 8.38
C PHE A 116 -17.59 -1.48 8.52
N ALA A 117 -18.73 -0.82 8.48
CA ALA A 117 -20.05 -1.43 8.48
C ALA A 117 -20.88 -0.86 7.32
N GLY A 118 -21.14 -1.71 6.34
CA GLY A 118 -21.82 -1.28 5.14
C GLY A 118 -21.67 -2.29 4.00
N SER A 119 -21.82 -1.80 2.79
CA SER A 119 -21.71 -2.59 1.58
C SER A 119 -21.13 -1.75 0.46
N ALA A 120 -20.70 -2.41 -0.60
CA ALA A 120 -20.24 -1.73 -1.80
C ALA A 120 -20.80 -2.42 -3.04
N LYS A 121 -21.11 -1.63 -4.06
CA LYS A 121 -21.57 -2.14 -5.35
C LYS A 121 -20.94 -1.38 -6.51
N VAL A 122 -20.75 -2.08 -7.60
CA VAL A 122 -20.30 -1.51 -8.86
C VAL A 122 -21.45 -0.73 -9.50
N LEU A 123 -21.18 0.53 -9.87
CA LEU A 123 -22.11 1.36 -10.63
C LEU A 123 -21.77 1.32 -12.12
N SER A 124 -20.47 1.26 -12.45
CA SER A 124 -19.97 1.20 -13.81
C SER A 124 -18.55 0.64 -13.83
N ASP A 125 -17.92 0.61 -14.99
CA ASP A 125 -16.53 0.17 -15.13
C ASP A 125 -15.53 1.07 -14.35
N THR A 126 -15.94 2.28 -14.00
CA THR A 126 -15.08 3.25 -13.31
C THR A 126 -15.64 3.76 -11.99
N GLU A 127 -16.85 3.39 -11.60
CA GLU A 127 -17.50 3.93 -10.41
C GLU A 127 -18.03 2.86 -9.48
N VAL A 128 -17.74 3.03 -8.19
CA VAL A 128 -18.19 2.16 -7.09
C VAL A 128 -18.94 3.00 -6.06
N ARG A 129 -20.04 2.48 -5.56
CA ARG A 129 -20.78 3.07 -4.45
C ARG A 129 -20.57 2.28 -3.18
N ILE A 130 -20.06 2.95 -2.16
CA ILE A 130 -19.92 2.41 -0.80
C ILE A 130 -21.06 2.99 0.02
N THR A 131 -21.88 2.13 0.62
CA THR A 131 -22.98 2.53 1.46
C THR A 131 -22.66 2.17 2.91
N LEU A 132 -22.72 3.16 3.80
CA LEU A 132 -22.47 2.99 5.22
C LEU A 132 -23.80 2.71 5.96
N ASP A 133 -23.75 1.83 6.95
CA ASP A 133 -24.92 1.51 7.76
C ASP A 133 -25.36 2.69 8.62
N LYS A 134 -24.42 3.58 8.97
CA LYS A 134 -24.68 4.80 9.74
C LYS A 134 -23.99 6.00 9.09
N PRO A 135 -24.50 7.23 9.29
CA PRO A 135 -23.81 8.43 8.82
C PRO A 135 -22.44 8.57 9.50
N GLU A 136 -21.35 8.62 8.72
CA GLU A 136 -19.98 8.62 9.26
C GLU A 136 -19.02 9.43 8.38
N SER A 137 -19.23 10.75 8.27
CA SER A 137 -18.42 11.58 7.37
C SER A 137 -16.91 11.55 7.69
N VAL A 138 -16.54 11.49 8.97
CA VAL A 138 -15.12 11.43 9.39
C VAL A 138 -14.53 10.08 9.07
N ASN A 139 -15.23 8.99 9.39
CA ASN A 139 -14.75 7.63 9.12
C ASN A 139 -14.75 7.31 7.62
N ALA A 140 -15.59 7.97 6.83
CA ALA A 140 -15.60 7.82 5.38
C ALA A 140 -14.21 8.08 4.78
N LEU A 141 -13.54 9.15 5.21
CA LEU A 141 -12.19 9.47 4.75
C LEU A 141 -11.19 8.39 5.18
N SER A 142 -11.32 7.86 6.39
CA SER A 142 -10.46 6.79 6.88
C SER A 142 -10.66 5.50 6.09
N TYR A 143 -11.88 5.16 5.70
CA TYR A 143 -12.14 3.99 4.86
C TYR A 143 -11.49 4.13 3.48
N LEU A 144 -11.53 5.32 2.90
CA LEU A 144 -10.92 5.58 1.58
C LEU A 144 -9.39 5.59 1.63
N SER A 145 -8.80 6.01 2.74
CA SER A 145 -7.34 6.15 2.88
C SER A 145 -6.67 5.03 3.66
N GLY A 146 -7.44 4.18 4.33
CA GLY A 146 -6.88 3.12 5.17
C GLY A 146 -7.23 1.70 4.75
N THR A 147 -8.13 1.51 3.80
CA THR A 147 -8.53 0.19 3.34
C THR A 147 -7.67 -0.24 2.16
N MET A 148 -6.82 -1.23 2.37
CA MET A 148 -6.02 -1.82 1.30
C MET A 148 -6.94 -2.59 0.35
N ILE A 149 -6.87 -2.30 -0.94
CA ILE A 149 -7.69 -2.99 -1.93
C ILE A 149 -6.97 -4.25 -2.39
N VAL A 150 -7.70 -5.36 -2.45
CA VAL A 150 -7.16 -6.67 -2.84
C VAL A 150 -7.85 -7.19 -4.10
N PRO A 151 -7.15 -8.03 -4.89
CA PRO A 151 -7.73 -8.57 -6.11
C PRO A 151 -8.75 -9.67 -5.82
N LYS A 152 -9.97 -9.49 -6.33
CA LYS A 152 -11.06 -10.46 -6.19
C LYS A 152 -10.66 -11.84 -6.73
N HIS A 153 -10.01 -11.90 -7.89
CA HIS A 153 -9.67 -13.17 -8.54
C HIS A 153 -8.72 -14.05 -7.71
N VAL A 154 -7.97 -13.45 -6.80
CA VAL A 154 -7.11 -14.18 -5.87
C VAL A 154 -7.86 -14.52 -4.57
N TRP A 155 -8.45 -13.50 -3.95
CA TRP A 155 -9.00 -13.64 -2.59
C TRP A 155 -10.30 -14.40 -2.51
N GLU A 156 -11.12 -14.40 -3.58
CA GLU A 156 -12.37 -15.17 -3.59
C GLU A 156 -12.15 -16.70 -3.50
N LYS A 157 -10.94 -17.15 -3.81
CA LYS A 157 -10.55 -18.56 -3.77
C LYS A 157 -9.96 -18.99 -2.44
N ILE A 158 -9.75 -18.05 -1.52
CA ILE A 158 -9.11 -18.32 -0.24
C ILE A 158 -10.19 -18.71 0.79
N ASP A 159 -10.10 -19.93 1.30
CA ASP A 159 -11.08 -20.46 2.27
C ASP A 159 -11.03 -19.75 3.60
N ASP A 160 -9.81 -19.47 4.11
CA ASP A 160 -9.60 -18.77 5.37
C ASP A 160 -8.70 -17.54 5.15
N PRO A 161 -9.30 -16.38 4.85
CA PRO A 161 -8.51 -15.16 4.63
C PRO A 161 -7.84 -14.62 5.90
N VAL A 162 -8.26 -15.02 7.08
CA VAL A 162 -7.67 -14.56 8.36
C VAL A 162 -6.28 -15.16 8.57
N THR A 163 -6.11 -16.45 8.33
CA THR A 163 -4.84 -17.15 8.50
C THR A 163 -3.98 -17.17 7.24
N TYR A 164 -4.51 -16.66 6.14
CA TYR A 164 -3.81 -16.63 4.85
C TYR A 164 -2.56 -15.75 4.91
N THR A 165 -1.39 -16.33 4.70
CA THR A 165 -0.11 -15.60 4.75
C THR A 165 0.24 -14.86 3.48
N ASN A 166 -0.49 -15.13 2.39
CA ASN A 166 -0.39 -14.39 1.13
C ASN A 166 1.02 -14.38 0.52
N LYS A 167 1.68 -15.52 0.55
CA LYS A 167 3.07 -15.67 0.10
C LYS A 167 3.33 -15.11 -1.29
N ASP A 168 2.43 -15.36 -2.23
CA ASP A 168 2.52 -14.90 -3.63
C ASP A 168 1.68 -13.64 -3.85
N ALA A 169 1.80 -12.69 -2.95
CA ALA A 169 0.99 -11.48 -2.89
C ALA A 169 0.85 -10.78 -4.25
N VAL A 170 -0.39 -10.53 -4.63
CA VAL A 170 -0.77 -9.75 -5.81
C VAL A 170 -1.38 -8.44 -5.32
N GLY A 171 -0.73 -7.35 -5.58
CA GLY A 171 -1.14 -6.03 -5.10
C GLY A 171 -1.13 -4.97 -6.19
N SER A 172 -1.50 -3.77 -5.79
CA SER A 172 -1.50 -2.58 -6.65
C SER A 172 -0.47 -1.54 -6.22
N GLY A 173 0.38 -1.87 -5.27
CA GLY A 173 1.44 -0.97 -4.81
C GLY A 173 2.61 -0.86 -5.79
N PRO A 174 3.55 0.02 -5.48
CA PRO A 174 4.70 0.27 -6.36
C PRO A 174 5.68 -0.91 -6.46
N PHE A 175 5.61 -1.86 -5.52
CA PHE A 175 6.47 -3.04 -5.50
C PHE A 175 5.66 -4.32 -5.45
N THR A 176 6.31 -5.44 -5.77
CA THR A 176 5.72 -6.77 -5.77
C THR A 176 6.70 -7.79 -5.20
N VAL A 177 6.18 -8.93 -4.77
CA VAL A 177 7.01 -10.05 -4.26
C VAL A 177 7.71 -10.81 -5.38
N LYS A 178 7.21 -10.73 -6.61
CA LYS A 178 7.80 -11.42 -7.76
C LYS A 178 9.22 -10.92 -8.02
N GLY A 179 10.16 -11.84 -8.10
CA GLY A 179 11.57 -11.51 -8.28
C GLY A 179 12.30 -11.10 -7.01
N GLY A 180 11.58 -10.99 -5.90
CA GLY A 180 12.17 -10.78 -4.58
C GLY A 180 12.45 -12.08 -3.84
N ASN A 181 12.74 -11.96 -2.54
CA ASN A 181 13.00 -13.10 -1.68
C ASN A 181 12.56 -12.83 -0.25
N PHE A 182 12.52 -13.88 0.54
CA PHE A 182 12.24 -13.81 1.97
C PHE A 182 13.23 -14.67 2.75
N SER A 183 13.74 -14.11 3.85
CA SER A 183 14.37 -14.84 4.92
C SER A 183 13.94 -14.25 6.26
N PRO A 184 14.16 -14.97 7.39
CA PRO A 184 13.79 -14.43 8.71
C PRO A 184 14.49 -13.14 9.12
N THR A 185 15.58 -12.78 8.46
CA THR A 185 16.37 -11.57 8.77
C THR A 185 16.33 -10.49 7.69
N ALA A 186 15.85 -10.82 6.50
CA ALA A 186 15.73 -9.84 5.42
C ALA A 186 14.77 -10.33 4.35
N TYR A 187 14.02 -9.40 3.76
CA TYR A 187 13.15 -9.71 2.63
C TYR A 187 13.15 -8.56 1.64
N THR A 188 13.00 -8.90 0.36
CA THR A 188 13.11 -7.95 -0.75
C THR A 188 11.85 -7.96 -1.60
N PHE A 189 11.34 -6.77 -1.90
CA PHE A 189 10.31 -6.55 -2.90
C PHE A 189 10.93 -5.89 -4.12
N LYS A 190 10.43 -6.22 -5.29
CA LYS A 190 10.88 -5.69 -6.57
C LYS A 190 9.86 -4.75 -7.17
N LYS A 191 10.30 -3.87 -8.07
CA LYS A 191 9.43 -2.96 -8.80
C LYS A 191 8.23 -3.69 -9.42
N ASN A 192 7.02 -3.15 -9.21
CA ASN A 192 5.82 -3.61 -9.89
C ASN A 192 5.75 -2.97 -11.29
N PRO A 193 5.89 -3.75 -12.37
CA PRO A 193 5.91 -3.19 -13.72
C PRO A 193 4.54 -2.62 -14.15
N TYR A 194 3.48 -2.95 -13.42
CA TYR A 194 2.11 -2.53 -13.73
C TYR A 194 1.61 -1.40 -12.82
N TYR A 195 2.50 -0.79 -12.02
CA TYR A 195 2.08 0.28 -11.13
C TYR A 195 1.41 1.43 -11.91
N TRP A 196 0.28 1.92 -11.40
CA TRP A 196 -0.55 2.89 -12.11
C TRP A 196 0.17 4.23 -12.39
N ASP A 197 1.09 4.63 -11.52
CA ASP A 197 1.86 5.87 -11.70
C ASP A 197 3.08 5.58 -12.56
N GLU A 198 2.98 5.86 -13.85
CA GLU A 198 4.01 5.56 -14.83
C GLU A 198 5.33 6.25 -14.46
N GLY A 199 6.42 5.51 -14.57
CA GLY A 199 7.75 5.97 -14.16
C GLY A 199 8.03 5.84 -12.67
N LYS A 200 7.08 5.37 -11.89
CA LYS A 200 7.24 5.08 -10.45
C LYS A 200 7.12 3.58 -10.18
N PRO A 201 7.84 3.06 -9.18
CA PRO A 201 8.94 3.72 -8.47
C PRO A 201 10.17 3.88 -9.37
N GLU A 202 11.03 4.85 -9.05
CA GLU A 202 12.26 5.08 -9.83
C GLU A 202 13.36 4.05 -9.54
N ILE A 203 13.27 3.34 -8.40
CA ILE A 203 14.20 2.29 -7.97
C ILE A 203 13.64 0.91 -8.29
N ASP A 204 14.52 -0.10 -8.36
CA ASP A 204 14.15 -1.47 -8.75
C ASP A 204 13.59 -2.31 -7.61
N GLY A 205 13.87 -1.95 -6.38
CA GLY A 205 13.38 -2.71 -5.25
C GLY A 205 13.69 -2.07 -3.91
N VAL A 206 13.12 -2.68 -2.88
CA VAL A 206 13.37 -2.34 -1.49
C VAL A 206 13.67 -3.61 -0.71
N ARG A 207 14.71 -3.56 0.10
CA ARG A 207 15.11 -4.66 0.98
C ARG A 207 14.93 -4.24 2.42
N TYR A 208 14.13 -4.98 3.15
CA TYR A 208 13.92 -4.78 4.58
C TYR A 208 14.87 -5.68 5.34
N VAL A 209 15.69 -5.09 6.20
CA VAL A 209 16.72 -5.79 6.97
C VAL A 209 16.40 -5.67 8.45
N LEU A 210 16.30 -6.81 9.14
CA LEU A 210 16.03 -6.84 10.57
C LEU A 210 17.35 -6.89 11.33
N ILE A 211 17.55 -5.91 12.23
CA ILE A 211 18.71 -5.84 13.10
C ILE A 211 18.25 -6.02 14.54
N THR A 212 18.93 -6.89 15.26
CA THR A 212 18.60 -7.25 16.65
C THR A 212 19.50 -6.57 17.69
N GLY A 213 20.32 -5.60 17.29
CA GLY A 213 21.29 -4.93 18.17
C GLY A 213 20.81 -3.63 18.83
N GLY A 214 19.52 -3.29 18.71
CA GLY A 214 18.98 -2.06 19.28
C GLY A 214 19.38 -0.80 18.51
N THR A 215 19.19 0.36 19.12
CA THR A 215 19.38 1.68 18.49
C THR A 215 20.78 1.90 17.94
N GLN A 216 21.81 1.41 18.65
CA GLN A 216 23.20 1.58 18.23
C GLN A 216 23.50 0.85 16.91
N ALA A 217 22.98 -0.35 16.75
CA ALA A 217 23.14 -1.12 15.49
C ALA A 217 22.50 -0.40 14.32
N SER A 218 21.32 0.18 14.51
CA SER A 218 20.64 0.96 13.49
C SER A 218 21.43 2.21 13.10
N GLN A 219 21.98 2.94 14.09
CA GLN A 219 22.81 4.12 13.84
C GLN A 219 24.10 3.75 13.10
N ASN A 220 24.73 2.63 13.45
CA ASN A 220 25.91 2.15 12.76
C ASN A 220 25.62 1.80 11.30
N ALA A 221 24.48 1.16 11.02
CA ALA A 221 24.05 0.84 9.66
C ALA A 221 23.82 2.11 8.83
N LEU A 222 23.17 3.14 9.40
CA LEU A 222 22.98 4.43 8.75
C LEU A 222 24.31 5.11 8.44
N THR A 223 25.23 5.11 9.39
CA THR A 223 26.57 5.71 9.23
C THR A 223 27.40 4.99 8.17
N ALA A 224 27.25 3.67 8.07
CA ALA A 224 27.94 2.88 7.06
C ALA A 224 27.36 3.00 5.65
N GLY A 225 26.22 3.69 5.51
CA GLY A 225 25.54 3.84 4.21
C GLY A 225 24.75 2.61 3.77
N ASP A 226 24.48 1.68 4.69
CA ASP A 226 23.70 0.46 4.39
C ASP A 226 22.21 0.74 4.28
N VAL A 227 21.78 1.94 4.65
CA VAL A 227 20.38 2.36 4.65
C VAL A 227 20.25 3.68 3.93
N ASP A 228 19.32 3.72 2.98
CA ASP A 228 18.89 4.94 2.30
C ASP A 228 17.43 5.20 2.60
N TRP A 229 17.06 6.47 2.78
CA TRP A 229 15.67 6.86 2.86
C TRP A 229 15.06 6.99 1.47
N MET A 230 13.84 6.52 1.33
CA MET A 230 13.26 6.18 0.05
C MET A 230 12.10 7.11 -0.31
N SER A 231 12.41 8.33 -0.70
CA SER A 231 11.39 9.25 -1.22
C SER A 231 10.69 8.72 -2.48
N ALA A 232 11.29 7.73 -3.14
CA ALA A 232 10.78 7.16 -4.37
C ALA A 232 9.85 5.95 -4.18
N ILE A 233 9.66 5.44 -2.95
CA ILE A 233 8.83 4.25 -2.69
C ILE A 233 7.35 4.59 -2.75
N PHE A 234 6.95 5.66 -2.07
CA PHE A 234 5.55 6.06 -1.95
C PHE A 234 5.28 7.37 -2.67
N PRO A 235 4.06 7.58 -3.19
CA PRO A 235 3.66 8.88 -3.67
C PRO A 235 3.82 9.94 -2.58
N ASN A 236 4.40 11.10 -2.93
CA ASN A 236 4.63 12.23 -2.02
C ASN A 236 5.47 11.92 -0.77
N MET A 237 6.37 10.94 -0.84
CA MET A 237 7.27 10.65 0.26
C MET A 237 8.17 11.85 0.59
N ASP A 238 8.51 12.69 -0.40
CA ASP A 238 9.28 13.92 -0.18
C ASP A 238 8.55 14.88 0.76
N ASP A 239 7.22 15.01 0.64
CA ASP A 239 6.39 15.80 1.55
C ASP A 239 6.42 15.25 2.98
N VAL A 240 6.41 13.92 3.12
CA VAL A 240 6.53 13.26 4.43
C VAL A 240 7.91 13.49 5.02
N LEU A 241 8.97 13.30 4.23
CA LEU A 241 10.35 13.45 4.68
C LEU A 241 10.73 14.90 4.98
N SER A 242 10.05 15.89 4.41
CA SER A 242 10.30 17.30 4.71
C SER A 242 10.04 17.66 6.18
N GLY A 243 9.22 16.87 6.89
CA GLY A 243 9.01 16.99 8.33
C GLY A 243 10.13 16.40 9.18
N TYR A 244 11.12 15.74 8.56
CA TYR A 244 12.25 15.09 9.22
C TYR A 244 13.57 15.56 8.60
N PRO A 245 14.01 16.81 8.86
CA PRO A 245 15.16 17.43 8.17
C PRO A 245 16.48 16.71 8.39
N ASP A 246 16.61 15.89 9.41
CA ASP A 246 17.83 15.13 9.72
C ASP A 246 17.96 13.84 8.90
N ILE A 247 16.95 13.51 8.10
CA ILE A 247 16.93 12.37 7.21
C ILE A 247 17.13 12.86 5.77
N LYS A 248 18.39 12.85 5.31
CA LYS A 248 18.77 13.23 3.95
C LYS A 248 19.41 12.05 3.22
#